data_ff058715200e254f6d034683f15305b8
#
_entry.id   ff058715200e254f6d034683f15305b8
#
_cell.length_a   1.000
_cell.length_b   1.000
_cell.length_c   1.000
_cell.angle_alpha   90.00
_cell.angle_beta   90.00
_cell.angle_gamma   90.00
#
_symmetry.space_group_name_H-M   'P 1'
#
loop_
_entity.id
_entity.type
_entity.pdbx_description
1 polymer ?
#
loop_
_entity_poly.entity_id
_entity_poly.type
_entity_poly.pdbx_seq_one_letter_code
_entity_poly.pdbx_strand_id
1 'polypeptide(L)'
;MKAEDPLGGDPRSTAAHAHLEALLRCWVRERNVPVGGGSGDAGGSGGGGGSAGSGGGGGSAGPSGARGAGGAGGRVRIDVLGLPLEAEVRYASPTGWHRFGPVTLAGRPADPVVAVALVGAELANQAAADQAGPDEAGPDEAGPDEAGTDRAGTDRADSAPAVADLVERTAESVRRVAEFVAFRRREPVGPADRFLDSEQRLLLGHLHHPAPKSRDGLSDADNARYAPELRGSFPLFWFSAAEEVVSHGSVAGPDAVTLMSTLAGRAPERGRVLVPAHPWQAHDLLRRPRIASLISRGLLEPLGEFGPAWSPTSSLRTVYRTGAPVMLKLSLGLRITNSRRESTATELRRGSEVHLLLESGYAAGTEKAHPEFSVVRDPAWLAVDEGGDVTGLDVAVREVPDDLGDSRCLAGMVAPRPGIGRSLLGELVLRLNAAEWVADYTDRVLVPMLRLYAETGIGLEAHQQNTLVRLDPAGRVVGGRYRDNQGYYLASSHLPAVLDRLGVAESTLAVVDDAVVDDRLTYYLLRNQALAVIGCLGVEGLADERDLLGVMASRLEAALPALAEAGPDGDRLARRWLTADLLPCKANLLTRLAGIDEVLAPLDAQSVYFDAPNPLREGRCAR
;
A
#
# COMPACT_ATOMS: atom_id res chain seq x y z
N MET A 1 -14.23 24.61 24.52
CA MET A 1 -12.84 24.50 24.06
C MET A 1 -12.80 23.38 23.03
N LYS A 2 -12.49 23.67 21.76
CA LYS A 2 -12.16 22.62 20.80
C LYS A 2 -10.88 21.97 21.31
N ALA A 3 -10.91 20.67 21.61
CA ALA A 3 -9.70 19.95 21.96
C ALA A 3 -8.67 20.17 20.84
N GLU A 4 -7.47 20.62 21.20
CA GLU A 4 -6.39 20.82 20.22
C GLU A 4 -6.17 19.51 19.44
N ASP A 5 -6.15 19.60 18.12
CA ASP A 5 -5.80 18.47 17.25
C ASP A 5 -4.32 18.13 17.50
N PRO A 6 -3.97 16.92 17.99
CA PRO A 6 -2.57 16.56 18.24
C PRO A 6 -1.69 16.67 16.99
N LEU A 7 -2.29 16.57 15.80
CA LEU A 7 -1.59 16.78 14.53
C LEU A 7 -1.46 18.28 14.17
N GLY A 8 -2.04 19.20 14.96
CA GLY A 8 -1.94 20.66 14.76
C GLY A 8 -0.71 21.32 15.36
N GLY A 9 0.07 20.60 16.20
CA GLY A 9 1.28 21.09 16.89
C GLY A 9 2.43 21.47 15.96
N ASP A 10 3.62 21.75 16.52
CA ASP A 10 4.82 21.97 15.71
C ASP A 10 5.12 20.71 14.84
N PRO A 11 5.91 20.84 13.74
CA PRO A 11 6.13 19.72 12.81
C PRO A 11 6.74 18.47 13.45
N ARG A 12 7.60 18.61 14.46
CA ARG A 12 8.23 17.46 15.14
C ARG A 12 7.22 16.74 16.03
N SER A 13 6.47 17.48 16.83
CA SER A 13 5.38 16.94 17.66
C SER A 13 4.30 16.27 16.80
N THR A 14 3.95 16.90 15.67
CA THR A 14 3.03 16.32 14.69
C THR A 14 3.52 14.97 14.14
N ALA A 15 4.79 14.90 13.73
CA ALA A 15 5.39 13.68 13.21
C ALA A 15 5.47 12.58 14.29
N ALA A 16 5.90 12.93 15.51
CA ALA A 16 5.98 12.00 16.63
C ALA A 16 4.58 11.42 16.95
N HIS A 17 3.58 12.26 17.06
CA HIS A 17 2.21 11.82 17.35
C HIS A 17 1.63 10.94 16.21
N ALA A 18 1.85 11.30 14.93
CA ALA A 18 1.40 10.50 13.80
C ALA A 18 1.99 9.09 13.79
N HIS A 19 3.28 8.93 14.19
CA HIS A 19 3.91 7.61 14.29
C HIS A 19 3.39 6.80 15.47
N LEU A 20 3.15 7.44 16.63
CA LEU A 20 2.51 6.79 17.76
C LEU A 20 1.08 6.34 17.44
N GLU A 21 0.28 7.16 16.74
CA GLU A 21 -1.03 6.75 16.24
C GLU A 21 -0.93 5.56 15.27
N ALA A 22 0.05 5.57 14.36
CA ALA A 22 0.26 4.48 13.42
C ALA A 22 0.64 3.17 14.14
N LEU A 23 1.52 3.24 15.13
CA LEU A 23 1.89 2.10 15.98
C LEU A 23 0.68 1.54 16.72
N LEU A 24 -0.12 2.40 17.37
CA LEU A 24 -1.33 2.00 18.08
C LEU A 24 -2.37 1.37 17.14
N ARG A 25 -2.56 1.93 15.91
CA ARG A 25 -3.45 1.33 14.90
C ARG A 25 -2.97 -0.05 14.46
N CYS A 26 -1.65 -0.23 14.24
CA CYS A 26 -1.08 -1.55 13.94
C CYS A 26 -1.35 -2.52 15.08
N TRP A 27 -1.00 -2.14 16.31
CA TRP A 27 -1.19 -2.99 17.48
C TRP A 27 -2.64 -3.41 17.68
N VAL A 28 -3.55 -2.42 17.74
CA VAL A 28 -4.98 -2.66 17.95
C VAL A 28 -5.54 -3.61 16.89
N ARG A 29 -5.19 -3.38 15.63
CA ARG A 29 -5.66 -4.19 14.50
C ARG A 29 -5.07 -5.59 14.50
N GLU A 30 -3.75 -5.71 14.65
CA GLU A 30 -3.01 -6.97 14.50
C GLU A 30 -3.15 -7.88 15.73
N ARG A 31 -3.58 -7.33 16.87
CA ARG A 31 -3.88 -8.07 18.11
C ARG A 31 -5.38 -8.17 18.41
N ASN A 32 -6.25 -7.72 17.48
CA ASN A 32 -7.71 -7.69 17.64
C ASN A 32 -8.16 -7.04 18.97
N VAL A 33 -7.51 -5.95 19.40
CA VAL A 33 -7.85 -5.24 20.63
C VAL A 33 -9.11 -4.40 20.40
N PRO A 34 -10.18 -4.58 21.17
CA PRO A 34 -11.39 -3.77 21.05
C PRO A 34 -11.12 -2.30 21.36
N VAL A 35 -11.59 -1.41 20.48
CA VAL A 35 -11.49 0.05 20.67
C VAL A 35 -12.90 0.62 20.77
N GLY A 36 -13.24 1.11 21.96
CA GLY A 36 -14.52 1.77 22.20
C GLY A 36 -15.58 0.81 22.75
N GLY A 37 -15.90 0.95 24.04
CA GLY A 37 -16.97 0.29 24.75
C GLY A 37 -16.53 -0.19 26.14
N GLY A 38 -16.99 0.49 27.21
CA GLY A 38 -17.02 0.03 28.59
C GLY A 38 -15.69 -0.47 29.21
N SER A 39 -15.30 0.12 30.30
CA SER A 39 -14.23 -0.35 31.19
C SER A 39 -14.37 -1.85 31.49
N GLY A 40 -13.66 -2.70 30.73
CA GLY A 40 -13.44 -4.08 31.05
C GLY A 40 -11.96 -4.29 31.21
N ASP A 41 -11.49 -4.48 32.45
CA ASP A 41 -10.16 -4.96 32.78
C ASP A 41 -9.91 -6.26 32.02
N ALA A 42 -9.08 -6.24 31.02
CA ALA A 42 -8.55 -7.43 30.39
C ALA A 42 -7.39 -7.96 31.21
N GLY A 43 -7.74 -8.62 32.31
CA GLY A 43 -6.80 -9.37 33.14
C GLY A 43 -7.48 -10.63 33.64
N GLY A 44 -6.95 -11.80 33.27
CA GLY A 44 -7.18 -13.04 34.02
C GLY A 44 -8.12 -14.05 33.36
N SER A 45 -7.51 -15.14 32.93
CA SER A 45 -8.08 -16.46 32.67
C SER A 45 -8.92 -16.99 33.83
N GLY A 46 -10.04 -17.66 33.53
CA GLY A 46 -10.67 -18.56 34.47
C GLY A 46 -12.16 -18.75 34.24
N GLY A 47 -12.55 -19.98 33.91
CA GLY A 47 -13.87 -20.44 33.53
C GLY A 47 -14.94 -20.42 34.62
N GLY A 48 -16.14 -20.67 34.23
CA GLY A 48 -17.22 -21.20 35.08
C GLY A 48 -18.56 -20.51 34.95
N GLY A 49 -19.45 -21.16 34.31
CA GLY A 49 -20.87 -21.34 34.27
C GLY A 49 -21.85 -20.50 35.12
N GLY A 50 -23.02 -20.23 34.56
CA GLY A 50 -24.26 -20.29 35.30
C GLY A 50 -25.23 -19.14 35.20
N SER A 51 -26.35 -19.38 34.49
CA SER A 51 -27.75 -19.00 34.74
C SER A 51 -28.27 -17.57 34.72
N ALA A 52 -29.19 -17.41 33.84
CA ALA A 52 -30.43 -16.64 33.66
C ALA A 52 -30.97 -15.74 34.80
N GLY A 53 -31.50 -14.57 34.37
CA GLY A 53 -32.39 -13.73 35.18
C GLY A 53 -32.97 -12.58 34.36
N SER A 54 -34.27 -12.66 34.12
CA SER A 54 -35.14 -11.70 33.43
C SER A 54 -35.51 -10.47 34.28
N GLY A 55 -35.68 -9.29 33.63
CA GLY A 55 -36.33 -8.15 34.28
C GLY A 55 -36.51 -6.97 33.35
N GLY A 56 -37.77 -6.70 32.92
CA GLY A 56 -38.17 -5.61 32.07
C GLY A 56 -38.38 -4.29 32.81
N GLY A 57 -38.40 -3.20 32.04
CA GLY A 57 -38.81 -1.87 32.51
C GLY A 57 -38.76 -0.86 31.36
N GLY A 58 -39.95 -0.45 30.86
CA GLY A 58 -40.13 0.53 29.80
C GLY A 58 -39.99 1.97 30.28
N GLY A 59 -39.62 2.86 29.36
CA GLY A 59 -39.54 4.31 29.57
C GLY A 59 -39.44 5.05 28.25
N SER A 60 -40.34 5.95 28.03
CA SER A 60 -40.76 6.75 26.88
C SER A 60 -39.67 7.60 26.21
N ALA A 61 -39.81 7.73 24.86
CA ALA A 61 -39.04 8.53 23.95
C ALA A 61 -39.36 10.03 23.98
N GLY A 62 -38.32 10.87 23.88
CA GLY A 62 -38.37 12.26 23.47
C GLY A 62 -37.31 12.53 22.40
N PRO A 63 -37.58 13.42 21.42
CA PRO A 63 -36.70 13.58 20.25
C PRO A 63 -35.46 14.40 20.58
N SER A 64 -34.30 13.85 20.43
CA SER A 64 -33.01 14.57 20.54
C SER A 64 -32.24 14.49 19.23
N GLY A 65 -31.76 15.67 18.84
CA GLY A 65 -31.05 15.95 17.62
C GLY A 65 -29.82 15.08 17.37
N ALA A 66 -29.54 14.92 16.09
CA ALA A 66 -28.42 14.19 15.52
C ALA A 66 -27.08 14.63 16.12
N ARG A 67 -26.51 13.81 16.98
CA ARG A 67 -25.07 13.83 17.32
C ARG A 67 -24.47 12.60 16.70
N GLY A 68 -23.47 12.82 15.79
CA GLY A 68 -22.68 11.74 15.21
C GLY A 68 -22.14 10.82 16.30
N ALA A 69 -22.54 9.57 16.29
CA ALA A 69 -22.19 8.59 17.31
C ALA A 69 -20.85 7.90 16.94
N GLY A 70 -19.75 8.64 17.06
CA GLY A 70 -18.45 8.05 17.32
C GLY A 70 -18.28 8.00 18.85
N GLY A 71 -18.22 6.81 19.46
CA GLY A 71 -18.05 6.67 20.91
C GLY A 71 -16.74 7.26 21.37
N ALA A 72 -16.74 8.53 21.80
CA ALA A 72 -15.60 9.14 22.51
C ALA A 72 -15.66 8.68 23.98
N GLY A 73 -14.52 8.21 24.54
CA GLY A 73 -14.37 8.01 25.97
C GLY A 73 -13.70 6.72 26.43
N GLY A 74 -13.13 5.91 25.56
CA GLY A 74 -12.31 4.75 25.93
C GLY A 74 -10.82 5.10 26.02
N ARG A 75 -10.02 4.23 26.65
CA ARG A 75 -8.56 4.32 26.68
C ARG A 75 -7.98 3.02 26.11
N VAL A 76 -6.99 3.14 25.24
CA VAL A 76 -6.15 2.00 24.84
C VAL A 76 -4.96 1.96 25.78
N ARG A 77 -4.69 0.79 26.35
CA ARG A 77 -3.53 0.49 27.19
C ARG A 77 -2.84 -0.76 26.64
N ILE A 78 -1.55 -0.65 26.48
CA ILE A 78 -0.65 -1.74 26.07
C ILE A 78 0.43 -1.83 27.13
N ASP A 79 0.54 -2.96 27.79
CA ASP A 79 1.65 -3.20 28.71
C ASP A 79 2.85 -3.72 27.90
N VAL A 80 3.92 -2.93 27.85
CA VAL A 80 5.16 -3.27 27.14
C VAL A 80 6.30 -3.40 28.14
N LEU A 81 6.82 -4.61 28.34
CA LEU A 81 7.86 -4.93 29.33
C LEU A 81 7.53 -4.37 30.73
N GLY A 82 6.27 -4.48 31.15
CA GLY A 82 5.77 -3.98 32.44
C GLY A 82 5.54 -2.46 32.51
N LEU A 83 5.72 -1.71 31.41
CA LEU A 83 5.45 -0.30 31.32
C LEU A 83 4.15 -0.04 30.54
N PRO A 84 3.18 0.72 31.09
CA PRO A 84 1.95 1.03 30.37
C PRO A 84 2.18 2.09 29.28
N LEU A 85 1.89 1.73 28.03
CA LEU A 85 1.73 2.65 26.91
C LEU A 85 0.23 2.93 26.74
N GLU A 86 -0.18 4.17 26.91
CA GLU A 86 -1.60 4.53 27.01
C GLU A 86 -1.97 5.73 26.15
N ALA A 87 -3.19 5.70 25.60
CA ALA A 87 -3.79 6.84 24.91
C ALA A 87 -5.32 6.86 25.07
N GLU A 88 -5.90 8.06 25.15
CA GLU A 88 -7.34 8.26 25.02
C GLU A 88 -7.79 7.98 23.59
N VAL A 89 -8.90 7.27 23.41
CA VAL A 89 -9.54 7.09 22.10
C VAL A 89 -10.42 8.30 21.80
N ARG A 90 -9.98 9.14 20.89
CA ARG A 90 -10.73 10.33 20.45
C ARG A 90 -11.77 10.01 19.38
N TYR A 91 -11.48 9.01 18.56
CA TYR A 91 -12.38 8.50 17.54
C TYR A 91 -12.18 7.00 17.36
N ALA A 92 -13.20 6.23 17.65
CA ALA A 92 -13.25 4.79 17.40
C ALA A 92 -13.84 4.54 16.01
N SER A 93 -13.00 4.10 15.08
CA SER A 93 -13.36 3.88 13.68
C SER A 93 -13.63 2.41 13.41
N PRO A 94 -14.81 2.03 12.88
CA PRO A 94 -15.08 0.65 12.45
C PRO A 94 -14.12 0.19 11.33
N THR A 95 -13.61 1.11 10.52
CA THR A 95 -12.65 0.80 9.44
C THR A 95 -11.19 0.77 9.89
N GLY A 96 -10.93 0.99 11.19
CA GLY A 96 -9.58 0.99 11.77
C GLY A 96 -8.85 2.34 11.68
N TRP A 97 -9.49 3.41 11.21
CA TRP A 97 -8.93 4.77 11.16
C TRP A 97 -9.03 5.49 12.51
N HIS A 98 -8.79 4.77 13.61
CA HIS A 98 -8.86 5.33 14.96
C HIS A 98 -8.01 6.60 15.10
N ARG A 99 -8.49 7.54 15.92
CA ARG A 99 -7.70 8.70 16.36
C ARG A 99 -7.49 8.61 17.87
N PHE A 100 -6.28 8.93 18.26
CA PHE A 100 -5.86 8.88 19.65
C PHE A 100 -5.47 10.27 20.16
N GLY A 101 -5.63 10.47 21.46
CA GLY A 101 -5.09 11.62 22.18
C GLY A 101 -3.58 11.50 22.34
N PRO A 102 -2.97 12.42 23.14
CA PRO A 102 -1.55 12.31 23.49
C PRO A 102 -1.23 10.93 24.07
N VAL A 103 -0.20 10.29 23.52
CA VAL A 103 0.26 8.97 23.96
C VAL A 103 1.26 9.14 25.09
N THR A 104 1.10 8.34 26.15
CA THR A 104 2.00 8.35 27.32
C THR A 104 2.62 6.97 27.54
N LEU A 105 3.87 6.93 27.95
CA LEU A 105 4.58 5.75 28.42
C LEU A 105 4.88 5.94 29.91
N ALA A 106 4.35 5.06 30.76
CA ALA A 106 4.45 5.18 32.22
C ALA A 106 4.08 6.59 32.74
N GLY A 107 3.01 7.18 32.21
CA GLY A 107 2.48 8.49 32.59
C GLY A 107 3.25 9.70 32.05
N ARG A 108 4.30 9.53 31.24
CA ARG A 108 5.07 10.59 30.59
C ARG A 108 4.79 10.62 29.08
N PRO A 109 4.92 11.76 28.37
CA PRO A 109 4.81 11.79 26.92
C PRO A 109 5.70 10.73 26.28
N ALA A 110 5.11 9.90 25.41
CA ALA A 110 5.84 8.82 24.75
C ALA A 110 6.69 9.37 23.60
N ASP A 111 7.92 8.87 23.47
CA ASP A 111 8.73 9.03 22.27
C ASP A 111 8.42 7.87 21.30
N PRO A 112 8.16 8.10 20.00
CA PRO A 112 7.78 7.06 19.06
C PRO A 112 8.88 6.00 18.84
N VAL A 113 10.17 6.39 18.92
CA VAL A 113 11.30 5.48 18.73
C VAL A 113 11.42 4.54 19.94
N VAL A 114 11.28 5.10 21.15
CA VAL A 114 11.27 4.31 22.39
C VAL A 114 10.05 3.40 22.45
N ALA A 115 8.86 3.90 22.09
CA ALA A 115 7.64 3.09 22.06
C ALA A 115 7.76 1.90 21.11
N VAL A 116 8.29 2.11 19.90
CA VAL A 116 8.51 1.04 18.91
C VAL A 116 9.54 0.03 19.41
N ALA A 117 10.63 0.47 20.05
CA ALA A 117 11.64 -0.42 20.63
C ALA A 117 11.04 -1.35 21.70
N LEU A 118 10.24 -0.80 22.62
CA LEU A 118 9.59 -1.57 23.68
C LEU A 118 8.52 -2.53 23.12
N VAL A 119 7.68 -2.05 22.21
CA VAL A 119 6.66 -2.90 21.54
C VAL A 119 7.32 -4.02 20.74
N GLY A 120 8.41 -3.74 20.03
CA GLY A 120 9.15 -4.74 19.28
C GLY A 120 9.78 -5.79 20.20
N ALA A 121 10.40 -5.39 21.31
CA ALA A 121 10.98 -6.29 22.29
C ALA A 121 9.91 -7.15 22.99
N GLU A 122 8.76 -6.57 23.34
CA GLU A 122 7.63 -7.32 23.93
C GLU A 122 7.13 -8.40 22.97
N LEU A 123 6.91 -8.06 21.69
CA LEU A 123 6.46 -9.02 20.69
C LEU A 123 7.50 -10.12 20.41
N ALA A 124 8.79 -9.78 20.42
CA ALA A 124 9.87 -10.74 20.30
C ALA A 124 9.89 -11.73 21.49
N ASN A 125 9.70 -11.23 22.71
CA ASN A 125 9.62 -12.08 23.91
C ASN A 125 8.39 -13.00 23.87
N GLN A 126 7.22 -12.50 23.43
CA GLN A 126 6.01 -13.31 23.28
C GLN A 126 6.22 -14.43 22.26
N ALA A 127 6.78 -14.11 21.08
CA ALA A 127 7.07 -15.11 20.06
C ALA A 127 8.05 -16.18 20.54
N ALA A 128 9.05 -15.82 21.33
CA ALA A 128 9.99 -16.77 21.93
C ALA A 128 9.31 -17.67 22.98
N ALA A 129 8.39 -17.12 23.78
CA ALA A 129 7.63 -17.89 24.76
C ALA A 129 6.66 -18.88 24.10
N ASP A 130 5.98 -18.47 23.02
CA ASP A 130 5.06 -19.32 22.26
C ASP A 130 5.79 -20.51 21.59
N GLN A 131 7.06 -20.32 21.20
CA GLN A 131 7.90 -21.38 20.61
C GLN A 131 8.48 -22.33 21.66
N ALA A 132 8.65 -21.90 22.91
CA ALA A 132 9.22 -22.71 23.97
C ALA A 132 8.28 -23.83 24.49
N GLY A 133 6.95 -23.72 24.21
CA GLY A 133 5.94 -24.69 24.66
C GLY A 133 5.85 -24.83 26.19
N PRO A 134 4.80 -25.43 26.75
CA PRO A 134 4.82 -25.86 28.15
C PRO A 134 5.85 -26.99 28.29
N ASP A 135 6.82 -26.81 29.19
CA ASP A 135 7.78 -27.88 29.57
C ASP A 135 7.00 -29.15 29.94
N GLU A 136 6.96 -30.14 29.05
CA GLU A 136 6.66 -31.52 29.44
C GLU A 136 7.87 -32.08 30.21
N ALA A 137 7.91 -31.80 31.49
CA ALA A 137 8.79 -32.50 32.42
C ALA A 137 8.25 -33.92 32.65
N GLY A 138 8.61 -34.83 31.77
CA GLY A 138 8.43 -36.27 31.94
C GLY A 138 9.81 -36.96 32.04
N PRO A 139 10.03 -37.92 32.96
CA PRO A 139 11.36 -38.50 33.21
C PRO A 139 11.76 -39.50 32.13
N ASP A 140 13.05 -39.49 31.83
CA ASP A 140 13.88 -40.43 31.09
C ASP A 140 13.29 -41.82 30.77
N GLU A 141 13.18 -42.14 29.47
CA GLU A 141 13.50 -43.51 28.98
C GLU A 141 14.24 -43.36 27.64
N ALA A 142 15.51 -43.73 27.69
CA ALA A 142 16.38 -43.84 26.54
C ALA A 142 16.11 -45.13 25.77
N GLY A 143 15.79 -45.03 24.49
CA GLY A 143 15.80 -46.11 23.50
C GLY A 143 16.39 -45.63 22.19
N PRO A 144 17.27 -46.43 21.52
CA PRO A 144 18.02 -45.94 20.36
C PRO A 144 17.34 -46.20 19.02
N ASP A 145 17.72 -45.34 18.07
CA ASP A 145 17.67 -45.49 16.59
C ASP A 145 16.34 -45.68 15.87
N GLU A 146 15.95 -44.63 15.17
CA GLU A 146 15.62 -44.74 13.74
C GLU A 146 15.78 -43.37 13.03
N ALA A 147 16.59 -43.43 11.97
CA ALA A 147 16.81 -42.30 11.07
C ALA A 147 15.52 -41.96 10.28
N GLY A 148 15.02 -40.78 10.40
CA GLY A 148 13.84 -40.32 9.68
C GLY A 148 13.85 -38.81 9.41
N THR A 149 14.20 -38.46 8.18
CA THR A 149 13.82 -37.25 7.42
C THR A 149 13.90 -35.90 8.12
N ASP A 150 14.92 -35.16 7.76
CA ASP A 150 15.09 -33.72 7.93
C ASP A 150 13.79 -32.96 7.65
N ARG A 151 13.07 -32.60 8.70
CA ARG A 151 12.25 -31.39 8.69
C ARG A 151 13.20 -30.24 8.90
N ALA A 152 13.36 -29.42 7.85
CA ALA A 152 14.10 -28.17 7.88
C ALA A 152 13.79 -27.42 9.19
N GLY A 153 14.76 -27.39 10.08
CA GLY A 153 14.71 -26.57 11.26
C GLY A 153 14.62 -25.12 10.81
N THR A 154 13.49 -24.48 11.08
CA THR A 154 13.43 -23.04 11.07
C THR A 154 14.39 -22.57 12.15
N ASP A 155 15.59 -22.14 11.73
CA ASP A 155 16.55 -21.47 12.58
C ASP A 155 15.80 -20.44 13.43
N ARG A 156 16.08 -20.42 14.73
CA ARG A 156 15.65 -19.37 15.65
C ARG A 156 16.09 -18.04 15.04
N ALA A 157 15.21 -17.40 14.29
CA ALA A 157 15.46 -16.07 13.79
C ALA A 157 15.60 -15.17 15.03
N ASP A 158 16.82 -14.74 15.32
CA ASP A 158 17.09 -13.73 16.32
C ASP A 158 16.30 -12.47 15.94
N SER A 159 15.20 -12.17 16.63
CA SER A 159 14.33 -11.04 16.34
C SER A 159 14.98 -9.70 16.69
N ALA A 160 16.11 -9.69 17.39
CA ALA A 160 16.81 -8.48 17.78
C ALA A 160 17.26 -7.60 16.59
N PRO A 161 17.81 -8.15 15.48
CA PRO A 161 18.12 -7.35 14.29
C PRO A 161 16.89 -6.71 13.65
N ALA A 162 15.75 -7.40 13.62
CA ALA A 162 14.52 -6.86 13.04
C ALA A 162 13.93 -5.71 13.90
N VAL A 163 14.02 -5.83 15.22
CA VAL A 163 13.62 -4.75 16.14
C VAL A 163 14.55 -3.54 15.97
N ALA A 164 15.87 -3.74 15.89
CA ALA A 164 16.85 -2.67 15.68
C ALA A 164 16.61 -1.95 14.34
N ASP A 165 16.40 -2.68 13.24
CA ASP A 165 16.03 -2.13 11.93
C ASP A 165 14.73 -1.31 11.99
N LEU A 166 13.71 -1.81 12.70
CA LEU A 166 12.45 -1.09 12.86
C LEU A 166 12.62 0.20 13.67
N VAL A 167 13.45 0.21 14.70
CA VAL A 167 13.79 1.40 15.52
C VAL A 167 14.48 2.46 14.66
N GLU A 168 15.51 2.09 13.91
CA GLU A 168 16.23 3.00 13.00
C GLU A 168 15.29 3.62 11.97
N ARG A 169 14.47 2.78 11.33
CA ARG A 169 13.49 3.23 10.33
C ARG A 169 12.42 4.14 10.92
N THR A 170 12.01 3.89 12.16
CA THR A 170 11.05 4.76 12.83
C THR A 170 11.66 6.13 13.09
N ALA A 171 12.90 6.18 13.57
CA ALA A 171 13.61 7.44 13.79
C ALA A 171 13.77 8.25 12.49
N GLU A 172 14.16 7.59 11.40
CA GLU A 172 14.22 8.22 10.09
C GLU A 172 12.85 8.71 9.63
N SER A 173 11.82 7.86 9.69
CA SER A 173 10.47 8.19 9.25
C SER A 173 9.89 9.39 10.00
N VAL A 174 10.08 9.48 11.31
CA VAL A 174 9.66 10.64 12.14
C VAL A 174 10.33 11.92 11.65
N ARG A 175 11.65 11.87 11.40
CA ARG A 175 12.42 13.02 10.90
C ARG A 175 11.91 13.47 9.53
N ARG A 176 11.68 12.53 8.59
CA ARG A 176 11.17 12.82 7.24
C ARG A 176 9.77 13.43 7.29
N VAL A 177 8.86 12.86 8.08
CA VAL A 177 7.51 13.41 8.23
C VAL A 177 7.54 14.82 8.81
N ALA A 178 8.39 15.10 9.80
CA ALA A 178 8.54 16.45 10.35
C ALA A 178 8.98 17.46 9.27
N GLU A 179 9.93 17.07 8.43
CA GLU A 179 10.40 17.88 7.29
C GLU A 179 9.28 18.15 6.28
N PHE A 180 8.52 17.10 5.89
CA PHE A 180 7.41 17.21 4.95
C PHE A 180 6.31 18.13 5.47
N VAL A 181 5.91 17.97 6.73
CA VAL A 181 4.90 18.82 7.38
C VAL A 181 5.38 20.27 7.44
N ALA A 182 6.64 20.51 7.84
CA ALA A 182 7.22 21.85 7.90
C ALA A 182 7.23 22.51 6.51
N PHE A 183 7.66 21.79 5.47
CA PHE A 183 7.67 22.29 4.10
C PHE A 183 6.25 22.63 3.63
N ARG A 184 5.31 21.70 3.77
CA ARG A 184 3.94 21.86 3.26
C ARG A 184 3.14 22.93 3.99
N ARG A 185 3.44 23.23 5.24
CA ARG A 185 2.84 24.35 5.96
C ARG A 185 3.36 25.70 5.47
N ARG A 186 4.62 25.78 5.04
CA ARG A 186 5.18 27.00 4.40
C ARG A 186 4.69 27.14 2.97
N GLU A 187 4.55 26.02 2.25
CA GLU A 187 4.19 25.94 0.85
C GLU A 187 2.89 25.12 0.67
N PRO A 188 1.73 25.62 1.11
CA PRO A 188 0.49 24.83 1.12
C PRO A 188 -0.09 24.60 -0.28
N VAL A 189 0.18 25.48 -1.26
CA VAL A 189 -0.35 25.39 -2.62
C VAL A 189 0.42 24.36 -3.43
N GLY A 190 -0.28 23.38 -4.00
CA GLY A 190 0.29 22.36 -4.86
C GLY A 190 0.54 22.82 -6.31
N PRO A 191 1.11 21.95 -7.17
CA PRO A 191 1.22 22.22 -8.59
C PRO A 191 -0.15 22.36 -9.25
N ALA A 192 -0.20 23.08 -10.37
CA ALA A 192 -1.44 23.25 -11.16
C ALA A 192 -1.91 21.93 -11.78
N ASP A 193 -0.98 21.02 -12.08
CA ASP A 193 -1.27 19.66 -12.52
C ASP A 193 -1.91 18.87 -11.37
N ARG A 194 -3.19 18.60 -11.50
CA ARG A 194 -4.00 17.98 -10.45
C ARG A 194 -3.63 16.53 -10.21
N PHE A 195 -3.17 15.80 -11.23
CA PHE A 195 -2.65 14.44 -11.06
C PHE A 195 -1.40 14.48 -10.20
N LEU A 196 -0.41 15.29 -10.58
CA LEU A 196 0.84 15.44 -9.86
C LEU A 196 0.62 15.94 -8.42
N ASP A 197 -0.30 16.90 -8.22
CA ASP A 197 -0.64 17.35 -6.87
C ASP A 197 -1.11 16.20 -5.99
N SER A 198 -1.99 15.32 -6.49
CA SER A 198 -2.46 14.16 -5.72
C SER A 198 -1.34 13.17 -5.39
N GLU A 199 -0.40 12.94 -6.33
CA GLU A 199 0.78 12.08 -6.12
C GLU A 199 1.69 12.57 -5.00
N GLN A 200 1.76 13.87 -4.80
CA GLN A 200 2.67 14.52 -3.87
C GLN A 200 2.08 14.80 -2.48
N ARG A 201 0.80 14.41 -2.22
CA ARG A 201 0.09 14.73 -0.96
C ARG A 201 0.29 13.74 0.17
N LEU A 202 0.93 12.61 -0.04
CA LEU A 202 1.03 11.50 0.92
C LEU A 202 2.08 11.78 2.03
N LEU A 203 1.84 12.80 2.87
CA LEU A 203 2.82 13.28 3.85
C LEU A 203 3.14 12.28 4.95
N LEU A 204 2.10 11.65 5.53
CA LEU A 204 2.24 10.71 6.64
C LEU A 204 2.49 9.26 6.18
N GLY A 205 2.32 8.97 4.90
CA GLY A 205 2.45 7.62 4.35
C GLY A 205 1.26 6.71 4.71
N HIS A 206 1.50 5.42 4.78
CA HIS A 206 0.50 4.40 5.09
C HIS A 206 0.15 4.44 6.59
N LEU A 207 -1.09 4.76 6.93
CA LEU A 207 -1.53 5.00 8.32
C LEU A 207 -1.48 3.75 9.23
N HIS A 208 -1.38 2.56 8.65
CA HIS A 208 -1.22 1.28 9.36
C HIS A 208 0.18 0.69 9.09
N HIS A 209 1.21 1.51 9.09
CA HIS A 209 2.60 1.07 8.97
C HIS A 209 3.45 1.79 10.04
N PRO A 210 4.29 1.07 10.82
CA PRO A 210 5.02 1.68 11.93
C PRO A 210 6.08 2.71 11.51
N ALA A 211 6.68 2.54 10.33
CA ALA A 211 7.70 3.44 9.78
C ALA A 211 7.41 3.80 8.30
N PRO A 212 6.31 4.51 7.99
CA PRO A 212 5.75 4.61 6.63
C PRO A 212 6.58 5.47 5.67
N LYS A 213 7.54 6.27 6.15
CA LYS A 213 8.37 7.19 5.36
C LYS A 213 9.88 6.93 5.49
N SER A 214 10.26 5.74 5.97
CA SER A 214 11.67 5.35 5.96
C SER A 214 12.16 5.12 4.52
N ARG A 215 13.38 5.60 4.24
CA ARG A 215 14.05 5.57 2.94
C ARG A 215 15.54 5.34 3.16
N ASP A 216 15.88 4.10 3.45
CA ASP A 216 17.24 3.71 3.80
C ASP A 216 18.24 4.07 2.68
N GLY A 217 19.33 4.79 3.04
CA GLY A 217 20.36 5.26 2.13
C GLY A 217 20.09 6.62 1.48
N LEU A 218 18.98 7.30 1.76
CA LEU A 218 18.67 8.62 1.21
C LEU A 218 19.17 9.74 2.14
N SER A 219 20.17 10.52 1.72
CA SER A 219 20.64 11.69 2.47
C SER A 219 19.54 12.77 2.57
N ASP A 220 19.74 13.78 3.44
CA ASP A 220 18.79 14.90 3.54
C ASP A 220 18.79 15.74 2.26
N ALA A 221 19.93 15.92 1.61
CA ALA A 221 20.05 16.64 0.34
C ALA A 221 19.31 15.89 -0.78
N ASP A 222 19.46 14.55 -0.83
CA ASP A 222 18.76 13.71 -1.80
C ASP A 222 17.25 13.73 -1.53
N ASN A 223 16.83 13.65 -0.26
CA ASN A 223 15.42 13.74 0.11
C ASN A 223 14.81 15.09 -0.32
N ALA A 224 15.51 16.20 -0.09
CA ALA A 224 15.05 17.52 -0.53
C ALA A 224 14.87 17.59 -2.05
N ARG A 225 15.73 16.88 -2.80
CA ARG A 225 15.73 16.89 -4.27
C ARG A 225 14.73 15.92 -4.89
N TYR A 226 14.54 14.73 -4.29
CA TYR A 226 13.85 13.60 -4.91
C TYR A 226 12.50 13.25 -4.26
N ALA A 227 12.19 13.80 -3.08
CA ALA A 227 10.95 13.46 -2.40
C ALA A 227 9.72 14.09 -3.06
N PRO A 228 8.68 13.33 -3.41
CA PRO A 228 7.42 13.87 -3.92
C PRO A 228 6.74 14.77 -2.88
N GLU A 229 6.85 14.47 -1.60
CA GLU A 229 6.30 15.28 -0.51
C GLU A 229 6.89 16.68 -0.45
N LEU A 230 8.16 16.84 -0.88
CA LEU A 230 8.86 18.12 -1.01
C LEU A 230 8.78 18.70 -2.43
N ARG A 231 7.96 18.11 -3.31
CA ARG A 231 7.79 18.51 -4.71
C ARG A 231 9.10 18.44 -5.50
N GLY A 232 9.87 17.37 -5.27
CA GLY A 232 11.12 17.12 -5.98
C GLY A 232 10.95 17.25 -7.49
N SER A 233 12.00 17.76 -8.16
CA SER A 233 12.05 17.88 -9.60
C SER A 233 13.51 17.88 -10.05
N PHE A 234 13.85 17.01 -11.01
CA PHE A 234 15.23 16.79 -11.41
C PHE A 234 15.34 16.29 -12.86
N PRO A 235 16.40 16.63 -13.59
CA PRO A 235 16.72 15.97 -14.85
C PRO A 235 17.14 14.52 -14.58
N LEU A 236 16.89 13.63 -15.55
CA LEU A 236 17.35 12.24 -15.45
C LEU A 236 18.86 12.18 -15.68
N PHE A 237 19.48 11.18 -15.06
CA PHE A 237 20.85 10.80 -15.41
C PHE A 237 20.81 9.83 -16.59
N TRP A 238 21.66 10.06 -17.57
CA TRP A 238 21.70 9.26 -18.78
C TRP A 238 23.01 8.49 -18.89
N PHE A 239 22.88 7.28 -19.43
CA PHE A 239 23.99 6.46 -19.85
C PHE A 239 23.88 6.22 -21.35
N SER A 240 25.04 6.03 -22.01
CA SER A 240 25.15 5.50 -23.35
C SER A 240 25.63 4.05 -23.21
N ALA A 241 24.83 3.09 -23.65
CA ALA A 241 25.13 1.67 -23.59
C ALA A 241 25.34 1.09 -25.01
N ALA A 242 26.29 0.17 -25.18
CA ALA A 242 26.41 -0.57 -26.42
C ALA A 242 25.19 -1.46 -26.64
N GLU A 243 24.68 -1.56 -27.87
CA GLU A 243 23.47 -2.34 -28.17
C GLU A 243 23.55 -3.80 -27.71
N GLU A 244 24.74 -4.39 -27.71
CA GLU A 244 24.98 -5.79 -27.31
C GLU A 244 24.72 -6.09 -25.81
N VAL A 245 24.64 -5.05 -24.96
CA VAL A 245 24.34 -5.18 -23.53
C VAL A 245 23.00 -4.56 -23.17
N VAL A 246 22.15 -4.30 -24.17
CA VAL A 246 20.81 -3.75 -23.97
C VAL A 246 19.76 -4.74 -24.39
N SER A 247 18.90 -5.10 -23.44
CA SER A 247 17.65 -5.81 -23.69
C SER A 247 16.48 -4.83 -23.66
N HIS A 248 15.55 -4.97 -24.56
CA HIS A 248 14.35 -4.14 -24.61
C HIS A 248 13.16 -4.87 -25.22
N GLY A 249 11.96 -4.34 -24.98
CA GLY A 249 10.73 -4.82 -25.58
C GLY A 249 9.74 -3.68 -25.75
N SER A 250 8.99 -3.72 -26.85
CA SER A 250 7.92 -2.77 -27.14
C SER A 250 6.78 -3.52 -27.82
N VAL A 251 5.59 -3.50 -27.23
CA VAL A 251 4.39 -4.19 -27.77
C VAL A 251 3.36 -3.22 -28.31
N ALA A 252 3.49 -1.93 -27.97
CA ALA A 252 2.68 -0.84 -28.54
C ALA A 252 3.43 0.48 -28.48
N GLY A 253 3.01 1.42 -29.32
CA GLY A 253 3.61 2.76 -29.40
C GLY A 253 4.98 2.76 -30.08
N PRO A 254 5.81 3.81 -29.86
CA PRO A 254 7.15 3.89 -30.39
C PRO A 254 8.07 2.85 -29.72
N ASP A 255 9.05 2.35 -30.49
CA ASP A 255 10.11 1.49 -29.97
C ASP A 255 10.83 2.15 -28.78
N ALA A 256 11.12 1.34 -27.74
CA ALA A 256 11.70 1.85 -26.49
C ALA A 256 13.01 2.63 -26.72
N VAL A 257 13.89 2.15 -27.60
CA VAL A 257 15.17 2.80 -27.94
C VAL A 257 14.95 4.17 -28.57
N THR A 258 14.04 4.24 -29.55
CA THR A 258 13.65 5.49 -30.22
C THR A 258 13.02 6.47 -29.24
N LEU A 259 12.15 5.97 -28.36
CA LEU A 259 11.50 6.79 -27.33
C LEU A 259 12.51 7.41 -26.37
N MET A 260 13.50 6.64 -25.90
CA MET A 260 14.54 7.17 -24.99
C MET A 260 15.34 8.30 -25.66
N SER A 261 15.69 8.17 -26.92
CA SER A 261 16.36 9.22 -27.69
C SER A 261 15.51 10.50 -27.79
N THR A 262 14.22 10.34 -28.02
CA THR A 262 13.25 11.45 -28.08
C THR A 262 13.15 12.17 -26.73
N LEU A 263 13.05 11.42 -25.63
CA LEU A 263 12.93 11.98 -24.28
C LEU A 263 14.22 12.65 -23.81
N ALA A 264 15.38 12.14 -24.24
CA ALA A 264 16.69 12.75 -24.00
C ALA A 264 16.90 14.04 -24.82
N GLY A 265 16.15 14.22 -25.91
CA GLY A 265 16.37 15.32 -26.87
C GLY A 265 17.72 15.23 -27.59
N ARG A 266 18.30 14.01 -27.67
CA ARG A 266 19.63 13.74 -28.23
C ARG A 266 19.64 12.38 -28.94
N ALA A 267 20.26 12.31 -30.11
CA ALA A 267 20.50 11.04 -30.78
C ALA A 267 21.69 10.31 -30.10
N PRO A 268 21.63 8.98 -29.95
CA PRO A 268 22.80 8.20 -29.51
C PRO A 268 23.84 8.12 -30.63
N GLU A 269 25.06 7.77 -30.26
CA GLU A 269 26.07 7.37 -31.22
C GLU A 269 25.68 6.06 -31.91
N ARG A 270 26.26 5.81 -33.09
CA ARG A 270 25.97 4.57 -33.85
C ARG A 270 26.32 3.32 -33.04
N GLY A 271 25.39 2.36 -32.95
CA GLY A 271 25.59 1.12 -32.20
C GLY A 271 25.45 1.30 -30.68
N ARG A 272 24.83 2.41 -30.25
CA ARG A 272 24.60 2.70 -28.85
C ARG A 272 23.14 3.10 -28.58
N VAL A 273 22.71 2.92 -27.34
CA VAL A 273 21.37 3.23 -26.85
C VAL A 273 21.48 4.18 -25.65
N LEU A 274 20.60 5.16 -25.57
CA LEU A 274 20.47 6.03 -24.40
C LEU A 274 19.58 5.36 -23.35
N VAL A 275 20.08 5.24 -22.13
CA VAL A 275 19.40 4.60 -21.01
C VAL A 275 19.25 5.60 -19.87
N PRO A 276 18.00 5.93 -19.45
CA PRO A 276 17.78 6.84 -18.33
C PRO A 276 17.90 6.11 -16.99
N ALA A 277 18.36 6.84 -15.99
CA ALA A 277 18.35 6.40 -14.61
C ALA A 277 17.86 7.52 -13.69
N HIS A 278 17.28 7.14 -12.54
CA HIS A 278 17.13 8.08 -11.44
C HIS A 278 18.52 8.55 -10.99
N PRO A 279 18.78 9.86 -10.78
CA PRO A 279 20.13 10.34 -10.46
C PRO A 279 20.75 9.66 -9.24
N TRP A 280 19.98 9.41 -8.19
CA TRP A 280 20.45 8.64 -7.03
C TRP A 280 20.91 7.23 -7.42
N GLN A 281 20.11 6.53 -8.22
CA GLN A 281 20.44 5.19 -8.72
C GLN A 281 21.72 5.20 -9.57
N ALA A 282 21.87 6.18 -10.43
CA ALA A 282 23.08 6.31 -11.24
C ALA A 282 24.33 6.44 -10.38
N HIS A 283 24.30 7.28 -9.34
CA HIS A 283 25.43 7.43 -8.42
C HIS A 283 25.73 6.16 -7.62
N ASP A 284 24.70 5.39 -7.25
CA ASP A 284 24.88 4.08 -6.60
C ASP A 284 25.47 3.06 -7.57
N LEU A 285 24.93 2.97 -8.79
CA LEU A 285 25.41 2.08 -9.85
C LEU A 285 26.89 2.31 -10.19
N LEU A 286 27.33 3.56 -10.28
CA LEU A 286 28.74 3.90 -10.57
C LEU A 286 29.75 3.38 -9.52
N ARG A 287 29.27 2.99 -8.33
CA ARG A 287 30.08 2.37 -7.27
C ARG A 287 30.08 0.84 -7.33
N ARG A 288 29.21 0.24 -8.15
CA ARG A 288 29.05 -1.22 -8.22
C ARG A 288 30.13 -1.82 -9.15
N PRO A 289 30.81 -2.90 -8.74
CA PRO A 289 31.88 -3.53 -9.54
C PRO A 289 31.42 -3.95 -10.94
N ARG A 290 30.20 -4.44 -11.08
CA ARG A 290 29.63 -4.86 -12.37
C ARG A 290 29.51 -3.69 -13.35
N ILE A 291 29.05 -2.54 -12.91
CA ILE A 291 28.93 -1.32 -13.73
C ILE A 291 30.34 -0.79 -14.09
N ALA A 292 31.27 -0.79 -13.12
CA ALA A 292 32.66 -0.42 -13.38
C ALA A 292 33.32 -1.32 -14.46
N SER A 293 33.00 -2.61 -14.46
CA SER A 293 33.44 -3.55 -15.50
C SER A 293 32.88 -3.18 -16.89
N LEU A 294 31.58 -2.91 -17.00
CA LEU A 294 30.96 -2.49 -18.26
C LEU A 294 31.60 -1.18 -18.79
N ILE A 295 31.86 -0.23 -17.91
CA ILE A 295 32.51 1.04 -18.27
C ILE A 295 33.95 0.78 -18.76
N SER A 296 34.75 -0.02 -18.04
CA SER A 296 36.14 -0.30 -18.43
C SER A 296 36.28 -1.04 -19.77
N ARG A 297 35.25 -1.80 -20.14
CA ARG A 297 35.16 -2.50 -21.45
C ARG A 297 34.59 -1.59 -22.56
N GLY A 298 34.23 -0.34 -22.26
CA GLY A 298 33.64 0.59 -23.23
C GLY A 298 32.17 0.27 -23.58
N LEU A 299 31.55 -0.67 -22.88
CA LEU A 299 30.15 -1.10 -23.12
C LEU A 299 29.12 -0.14 -22.51
N LEU A 300 29.52 0.62 -21.50
CA LEU A 300 28.67 1.61 -20.84
C LEU A 300 29.46 2.90 -20.63
N GLU A 301 28.81 4.04 -20.87
CA GLU A 301 29.39 5.37 -20.66
C GLU A 301 28.41 6.25 -19.88
N PRO A 302 28.80 6.82 -18.73
CA PRO A 302 27.98 7.78 -18.01
C PRO A 302 28.02 9.14 -18.72
N LEU A 303 26.85 9.67 -19.08
CA LEU A 303 26.70 10.96 -19.75
C LEU A 303 26.32 12.09 -18.78
N GLY A 304 25.91 11.77 -17.57
CA GLY A 304 25.47 12.76 -16.57
C GLY A 304 23.99 13.14 -16.66
N GLU A 305 23.63 14.14 -15.88
CA GLU A 305 22.25 14.64 -15.82
C GLU A 305 22.02 15.70 -16.90
N PHE A 306 20.97 15.49 -17.71
CA PHE A 306 20.56 16.49 -18.70
C PHE A 306 19.10 16.28 -19.15
N GLY A 307 18.61 17.22 -19.96
CA GLY A 307 17.25 17.22 -20.47
C GLY A 307 16.26 17.90 -19.52
N PRO A 308 14.96 17.76 -19.78
CA PRO A 308 13.93 18.40 -18.98
C PRO A 308 13.83 17.76 -17.58
N ALA A 309 13.37 18.56 -16.62
CA ALA A 309 13.13 18.07 -15.26
C ALA A 309 11.88 17.20 -15.21
N TRP A 310 11.94 16.13 -14.40
CA TRP A 310 10.87 15.20 -14.09
C TRP A 310 10.53 15.28 -12.61
N SER A 311 9.26 15.10 -12.28
CA SER A 311 8.79 15.05 -10.90
C SER A 311 8.53 13.61 -10.47
N PRO A 312 8.97 13.20 -9.27
CA PRO A 312 8.64 11.88 -8.74
C PRO A 312 7.15 11.80 -8.39
N THR A 313 6.55 10.65 -8.66
CA THR A 313 5.22 10.28 -8.14
C THR A 313 5.35 9.74 -6.72
N SER A 314 4.24 9.35 -6.11
CA SER A 314 4.20 8.76 -4.75
C SER A 314 5.09 7.52 -4.56
N SER A 315 5.50 6.85 -5.65
CA SER A 315 6.41 5.70 -5.62
C SER A 315 7.90 6.06 -5.57
N LEU A 316 8.29 7.31 -5.65
CA LEU A 316 9.63 7.87 -5.86
C LEU A 316 10.25 7.52 -7.21
N ARG A 317 10.27 6.23 -7.56
CA ARG A 317 10.96 5.68 -8.75
C ARG A 317 10.23 5.88 -10.06
N THR A 318 8.90 6.11 -10.01
CA THR A 318 8.15 6.50 -11.21
C THR A 318 8.16 8.01 -11.31
N VAL A 319 8.66 8.51 -12.43
CA VAL A 319 8.74 9.95 -12.69
C VAL A 319 7.76 10.36 -13.76
N TYR A 320 7.17 11.52 -13.58
CA TYR A 320 6.19 12.13 -14.46
C TYR A 320 6.59 13.56 -14.80
N ARG A 321 6.27 13.99 -16.00
CA ARG A 321 6.41 15.37 -16.45
C ARG A 321 5.14 15.76 -17.20
N THR A 322 4.52 16.86 -16.81
CA THR A 322 3.34 17.39 -17.49
C THR A 322 3.61 17.59 -18.99
N GLY A 323 2.76 17.02 -19.82
CA GLY A 323 2.89 17.06 -21.28
C GLY A 323 3.89 16.05 -21.88
N ALA A 324 4.53 15.18 -21.08
CA ALA A 324 5.28 14.06 -21.62
C ALA A 324 4.31 12.95 -22.08
N PRO A 325 4.63 12.23 -23.17
CA PRO A 325 3.76 11.17 -23.69
C PRO A 325 3.74 9.93 -22.80
N VAL A 326 4.71 9.78 -21.89
CA VAL A 326 4.87 8.62 -21.02
C VAL A 326 5.34 9.03 -19.63
N MET A 327 5.15 8.15 -18.64
CA MET A 327 5.89 8.12 -17.37
C MET A 327 7.01 7.10 -17.48
N LEU A 328 8.06 7.29 -16.70
CA LEU A 328 9.17 6.35 -16.63
C LEU A 328 9.23 5.74 -15.23
N LYS A 329 9.08 4.42 -15.13
CA LYS A 329 9.26 3.66 -13.90
C LYS A 329 10.68 3.11 -13.89
N LEU A 330 11.57 3.79 -13.17
CA LEU A 330 13.00 3.53 -13.08
C LEU A 330 13.30 2.53 -11.96
N SER A 331 14.38 1.80 -12.04
CA SER A 331 14.95 1.12 -10.87
C SER A 331 15.48 2.10 -9.85
N LEU A 332 15.34 1.76 -8.58
CA LEU A 332 15.82 2.54 -7.45
C LEU A 332 16.27 1.61 -6.32
N GLY A 333 17.57 1.47 -6.10
CA GLY A 333 18.18 0.56 -5.11
C GLY A 333 17.98 0.96 -3.65
N LEU A 334 17.17 1.98 -3.41
CA LEU A 334 16.71 2.36 -2.07
C LEU A 334 15.76 1.32 -1.49
N ARG A 335 15.95 1.03 -0.22
CA ARG A 335 14.96 0.26 0.54
C ARG A 335 13.88 1.21 1.04
N ILE A 336 12.72 1.14 0.39
CA ILE A 336 11.55 1.96 0.71
C ILE A 336 10.54 1.07 1.42
N THR A 337 10.17 1.41 2.66
CA THR A 337 9.34 0.56 3.53
C THR A 337 9.92 -0.85 3.70
N ASN A 338 9.46 -1.86 2.96
CA ASN A 338 9.80 -3.26 3.20
C ASN A 338 10.76 -3.86 2.16
N SER A 339 11.09 -3.17 1.04
CA SER A 339 11.85 -3.78 -0.03
C SER A 339 12.67 -2.79 -0.86
N ARG A 340 13.72 -3.29 -1.51
CA ARG A 340 14.43 -2.58 -2.58
C ARG A 340 13.55 -2.52 -3.83
N ARG A 341 13.72 -1.45 -4.61
CA ARG A 341 12.88 -1.17 -5.77
C ARG A 341 13.64 -1.28 -7.10
N GLU A 342 14.57 -2.23 -7.21
CA GLU A 342 15.19 -2.62 -8.48
C GLU A 342 14.31 -3.65 -9.18
N SER A 343 14.10 -3.49 -10.49
CA SER A 343 13.25 -4.40 -11.26
C SER A 343 14.03 -5.63 -11.69
N THR A 344 13.35 -6.76 -11.77
CA THR A 344 13.88 -7.98 -12.40
C THR A 344 13.51 -8.03 -13.88
N ALA A 345 14.22 -8.85 -14.67
CA ALA A 345 13.89 -9.05 -16.08
C ALA A 345 12.46 -9.59 -16.29
N THR A 346 12.00 -10.44 -15.38
CA THR A 346 10.62 -10.98 -15.39
C THR A 346 9.59 -9.87 -15.15
N GLU A 347 9.82 -8.99 -14.17
CA GLU A 347 8.92 -7.88 -13.88
C GLU A 347 8.83 -6.88 -15.03
N LEU A 348 9.95 -6.60 -15.74
CA LEU A 348 9.95 -5.72 -16.91
C LEU A 348 9.10 -6.31 -18.05
N ARG A 349 9.24 -7.62 -18.33
CA ARG A 349 8.47 -8.32 -19.38
C ARG A 349 7.00 -8.46 -19.02
N ARG A 350 6.65 -8.58 -17.73
CA ARG A 350 5.27 -8.73 -17.26
C ARG A 350 4.36 -7.59 -17.74
N GLY A 351 4.85 -6.35 -17.73
CA GLY A 351 4.08 -5.21 -18.23
C GLY A 351 3.66 -5.38 -19.69
N SER A 352 4.59 -5.81 -20.55
CA SER A 352 4.31 -6.07 -21.95
C SER A 352 3.39 -7.28 -22.14
N GLU A 353 3.55 -8.34 -21.36
CA GLU A 353 2.69 -9.52 -21.39
C GLU A 353 1.24 -9.18 -21.03
N VAL A 354 1.03 -8.43 -19.94
CA VAL A 354 -0.31 -7.98 -19.54
C VAL A 354 -0.92 -7.06 -20.61
N HIS A 355 -0.11 -6.18 -21.21
CA HIS A 355 -0.58 -5.36 -22.32
C HIS A 355 -1.13 -6.22 -23.45
N LEU A 356 -0.37 -7.20 -23.94
CA LEU A 356 -0.79 -8.12 -25.01
C LEU A 356 -2.03 -8.92 -24.62
N LEU A 357 -2.09 -9.43 -23.39
CA LEU A 357 -3.23 -10.19 -22.89
C LEU A 357 -4.53 -9.37 -22.93
N LEU A 358 -4.49 -8.13 -22.44
CA LEU A 358 -5.65 -7.24 -22.45
C LEU A 358 -6.00 -6.80 -23.89
N GLU A 359 -5.03 -6.45 -24.74
CA GLU A 359 -5.26 -6.14 -26.17
C GLU A 359 -5.85 -7.31 -26.96
N SER A 360 -5.59 -8.55 -26.54
CA SER A 360 -6.22 -9.72 -27.13
C SER A 360 -7.73 -9.82 -26.87
N GLY A 361 -8.29 -8.91 -26.06
CA GLY A 361 -9.69 -8.93 -25.62
C GLY A 361 -9.97 -9.92 -24.49
N TYR A 362 -8.96 -10.32 -23.72
CA TYR A 362 -9.13 -11.25 -22.59
C TYR A 362 -10.03 -10.69 -21.48
N ALA A 363 -10.14 -9.35 -21.37
CA ALA A 363 -11.01 -8.64 -20.45
C ALA A 363 -12.18 -7.89 -21.15
N ALA A 364 -12.54 -8.28 -22.38
CA ALA A 364 -13.51 -7.54 -23.21
C ALA A 364 -14.91 -7.41 -22.56
N GLY A 365 -15.32 -8.37 -21.76
CA GLY A 365 -16.57 -8.31 -20.99
C GLY A 365 -16.56 -7.19 -19.96
N THR A 366 -15.47 -7.05 -19.21
CA THR A 366 -15.27 -5.97 -18.23
C THR A 366 -15.16 -4.62 -18.93
N GLU A 367 -14.36 -4.50 -19.98
CA GLU A 367 -14.19 -3.25 -20.75
C GLU A 367 -15.52 -2.76 -21.35
N LYS A 368 -16.36 -3.69 -21.82
CA LYS A 368 -17.70 -3.37 -22.35
C LYS A 368 -18.67 -2.95 -21.25
N ALA A 369 -18.65 -3.64 -20.09
CA ALA A 369 -19.56 -3.36 -19.00
C ALA A 369 -19.18 -2.09 -18.21
N HIS A 370 -17.89 -1.78 -18.16
CA HIS A 370 -17.31 -0.67 -17.40
C HIS A 370 -16.33 0.17 -18.24
N PRO A 371 -16.81 0.87 -19.28
CA PRO A 371 -15.96 1.70 -20.14
C PRO A 371 -15.33 2.88 -19.38
N GLU A 372 -15.84 3.19 -18.20
CA GLU A 372 -15.29 4.20 -17.28
C GLU A 372 -14.06 3.71 -16.48
N PHE A 373 -13.77 2.41 -16.48
CA PHE A 373 -12.61 1.81 -15.84
C PHE A 373 -11.54 1.41 -16.84
N SER A 374 -10.27 1.60 -16.52
CA SER A 374 -9.15 1.16 -17.36
C SER A 374 -7.93 0.75 -16.53
N VAL A 375 -7.07 -0.05 -17.16
CA VAL A 375 -5.74 -0.39 -16.66
C VAL A 375 -4.71 0.46 -17.40
N VAL A 376 -3.96 1.29 -16.67
CA VAL A 376 -2.80 2.04 -17.22
C VAL A 376 -1.70 1.05 -17.57
N ARG A 377 -1.27 1.02 -18.83
CA ARG A 377 -0.38 0.00 -19.38
C ARG A 377 1.10 0.38 -19.27
N ASP A 378 1.97 -0.63 -19.23
CA ASP A 378 3.43 -0.50 -19.36
C ASP A 378 3.87 -1.23 -20.65
N PRO A 379 3.65 -0.63 -21.87
CA PRO A 379 3.79 -1.32 -23.15
C PRO A 379 5.23 -1.55 -23.60
N ALA A 380 6.21 -0.95 -22.94
CA ALA A 380 7.61 -1.04 -23.33
C ALA A 380 8.54 -1.00 -22.13
N TRP A 381 9.73 -1.52 -22.30
CA TRP A 381 10.79 -1.51 -21.30
C TRP A 381 12.18 -1.55 -21.99
N LEU A 382 13.19 -1.15 -21.21
CA LEU A 382 14.59 -1.21 -21.63
C LEU A 382 15.46 -1.47 -20.39
N ALA A 383 16.48 -2.31 -20.53
CA ALA A 383 17.41 -2.65 -19.46
C ALA A 383 18.82 -2.84 -20.00
N VAL A 384 19.83 -2.49 -19.20
CA VAL A 384 21.19 -2.97 -19.39
C VAL A 384 21.33 -4.28 -18.65
N ASP A 385 21.62 -5.35 -19.37
CA ASP A 385 21.83 -6.67 -18.80
C ASP A 385 23.18 -7.28 -19.21
N GLU A 386 23.61 -8.29 -18.50
CA GLU A 386 24.80 -9.06 -18.79
C GLU A 386 24.52 -10.52 -18.45
N GLY A 387 24.35 -11.34 -19.50
CA GLY A 387 24.05 -12.77 -19.35
C GLY A 387 22.65 -13.07 -18.85
N GLY A 388 21.66 -12.17 -19.12
CA GLY A 388 20.27 -12.32 -18.73
C GLY A 388 19.90 -11.72 -17.37
N ASP A 389 20.89 -11.22 -16.59
CA ASP A 389 20.66 -10.52 -15.33
C ASP A 389 20.66 -9.00 -15.55
N VAL A 390 19.58 -8.35 -15.16
CA VAL A 390 19.52 -6.88 -15.16
C VAL A 390 20.48 -6.28 -14.13
N THR A 391 21.05 -5.13 -14.49
CA THR A 391 22.09 -4.48 -13.68
C THR A 391 21.54 -3.50 -12.65
N GLY A 392 20.22 -3.24 -12.64
CA GLY A 392 19.59 -2.13 -11.94
C GLY A 392 19.61 -0.83 -12.73
N LEU A 393 20.07 -0.87 -13.99
CA LEU A 393 19.94 0.20 -14.97
C LEU A 393 18.85 -0.20 -15.96
N ASP A 394 17.61 0.08 -15.62
CA ASP A 394 16.41 -0.32 -16.34
C ASP A 394 15.29 0.70 -16.20
N VAL A 395 14.33 0.62 -17.11
CA VAL A 395 13.14 1.46 -17.14
C VAL A 395 11.97 0.71 -17.75
N ALA A 396 10.81 0.72 -17.07
CA ALA A 396 9.53 0.41 -17.69
C ALA A 396 8.86 1.72 -18.14
N VAL A 397 8.32 1.70 -19.35
CA VAL A 397 7.62 2.82 -19.98
C VAL A 397 6.13 2.68 -19.69
N ARG A 398 5.58 3.62 -18.96
CA ARG A 398 4.15 3.66 -18.62
C ARG A 398 3.43 4.68 -19.48
N GLU A 399 2.30 4.30 -20.04
CA GLU A 399 1.45 5.24 -20.79
C GLU A 399 0.93 6.39 -19.93
N VAL A 400 0.67 7.52 -20.56
CA VAL A 400 -0.06 8.65 -19.99
C VAL A 400 -1.40 8.74 -20.71
N PRO A 401 -2.52 8.38 -20.05
CA PRO A 401 -3.84 8.55 -20.65
C PRO A 401 -4.12 10.02 -20.98
N ASP A 402 -4.80 10.31 -22.10
CA ASP A 402 -5.10 11.68 -22.58
C ASP A 402 -5.85 12.51 -21.53
N ASP A 403 -6.73 11.88 -20.74
CA ASP A 403 -7.52 12.49 -19.68
C ASP A 403 -6.91 12.26 -18.28
N LEU A 404 -5.59 12.08 -18.18
CA LEU A 404 -4.90 11.89 -16.90
C LEU A 404 -5.14 13.07 -15.93
N GLY A 405 -5.33 14.28 -16.45
CA GLY A 405 -5.67 15.48 -15.69
C GLY A 405 -6.93 15.35 -14.83
N ASP A 406 -7.86 14.46 -15.18
CA ASP A 406 -9.07 14.15 -14.39
C ASP A 406 -8.82 13.09 -13.31
N SER A 407 -7.69 12.41 -13.35
CA SER A 407 -7.33 11.35 -12.40
C SER A 407 -6.64 11.89 -11.15
N ARG A 408 -6.90 11.25 -10.01
CA ARG A 408 -6.27 11.54 -8.71
C ARG A 408 -5.80 10.24 -8.07
N CYS A 409 -4.57 10.22 -7.59
CA CYS A 409 -4.08 9.11 -6.77
C CYS A 409 -4.88 9.02 -5.47
N LEU A 410 -5.52 7.89 -5.24
CA LEU A 410 -6.40 7.70 -4.07
C LEU A 410 -5.63 7.89 -2.75
N ALA A 411 -4.38 7.41 -2.65
CA ALA A 411 -3.56 7.62 -1.47
C ALA A 411 -3.37 9.11 -1.12
N GLY A 412 -3.19 9.95 -2.13
CA GLY A 412 -3.10 11.40 -1.93
C GLY A 412 -4.45 12.06 -1.65
N MET A 413 -5.55 11.47 -2.14
CA MET A 413 -6.90 11.98 -1.85
C MET A 413 -7.28 11.80 -0.38
N VAL A 414 -7.02 10.63 0.20
CA VAL A 414 -7.36 10.30 1.59
C VAL A 414 -6.29 10.72 2.60
N ALA A 415 -5.12 11.18 2.14
CA ALA A 415 -4.00 11.54 3.00
C ALA A 415 -4.34 12.69 3.96
N PRO A 416 -4.11 12.53 5.28
CA PRO A 416 -4.23 13.63 6.23
C PRO A 416 -3.26 14.78 5.90
N ARG A 417 -3.72 16.02 6.12
CA ARG A 417 -2.94 17.25 5.88
C ARG A 417 -2.76 18.05 7.18
N PRO A 418 -1.93 17.57 8.12
CA PRO A 418 -1.84 18.13 9.47
C PRO A 418 -1.43 19.61 9.47
N GLY A 419 -2.28 20.47 10.06
CA GLY A 419 -2.07 21.91 10.14
C GLY A 419 -2.18 22.67 8.80
N ILE A 420 -2.71 22.02 7.73
CA ILE A 420 -2.91 22.63 6.42
C ILE A 420 -4.41 22.72 6.09
N GLY A 421 -5.18 21.70 6.41
CA GLY A 421 -6.61 21.61 6.11
C GLY A 421 -7.09 20.17 6.04
N ARG A 422 -8.25 19.97 5.46
CA ARG A 422 -8.82 18.64 5.22
C ARG A 422 -8.01 17.87 4.18
N SER A 423 -8.23 16.55 4.11
CA SER A 423 -7.81 15.74 2.96
C SER A 423 -8.41 16.27 1.66
N LEU A 424 -7.84 15.88 0.51
CA LEU A 424 -8.42 16.26 -0.78
C LEU A 424 -9.85 15.71 -0.93
N LEU A 425 -10.06 14.47 -0.50
CA LEU A 425 -11.38 13.85 -0.50
C LEU A 425 -12.37 14.64 0.38
N GLY A 426 -11.93 15.04 1.57
CA GLY A 426 -12.77 15.85 2.47
C GLY A 426 -13.12 17.22 1.90
N GLU A 427 -12.19 17.89 1.20
CA GLU A 427 -12.46 19.16 0.52
C GLU A 427 -13.51 19.02 -0.61
N LEU A 428 -13.44 17.91 -1.37
CA LEU A 428 -14.40 17.60 -2.43
C LEU A 428 -15.79 17.31 -1.86
N VAL A 429 -15.86 16.41 -0.87
CA VAL A 429 -17.13 15.92 -0.32
C VAL A 429 -17.88 16.97 0.50
N LEU A 430 -17.22 18.01 1.02
CA LEU A 430 -17.90 19.17 1.63
C LEU A 430 -18.96 19.81 0.73
N ARG A 431 -18.85 19.67 -0.60
CA ARG A 431 -19.75 20.23 -1.61
C ARG A 431 -20.64 19.17 -2.27
N LEU A 432 -20.51 17.91 -1.83
CA LEU A 432 -21.17 16.75 -2.40
C LEU A 432 -21.82 15.93 -1.29
N ASN A 433 -22.66 14.97 -1.68
CA ASN A 433 -23.18 13.98 -0.74
C ASN A 433 -22.16 12.83 -0.55
N ALA A 434 -21.73 12.57 0.67
CA ALA A 434 -20.75 11.54 0.98
C ALA A 434 -21.24 10.13 0.58
N ALA A 435 -22.52 9.82 0.82
CA ALA A 435 -23.12 8.53 0.49
C ALA A 435 -23.18 8.31 -1.02
N GLU A 436 -23.55 9.33 -1.79
CA GLU A 436 -23.56 9.27 -3.27
C GLU A 436 -22.12 9.10 -3.80
N TRP A 437 -21.15 9.84 -3.24
CA TRP A 437 -19.75 9.73 -3.63
C TRP A 437 -19.20 8.32 -3.40
N VAL A 438 -19.51 7.70 -2.22
CA VAL A 438 -19.11 6.32 -1.91
C VAL A 438 -19.84 5.31 -2.78
N ALA A 439 -21.11 5.55 -3.13
CA ALA A 439 -21.85 4.71 -4.07
C ALA A 439 -21.20 4.73 -5.47
N ASP A 440 -20.94 5.93 -6.03
CA ASP A 440 -20.26 6.09 -7.31
C ASP A 440 -18.85 5.48 -7.31
N TYR A 441 -18.10 5.65 -6.21
CA TYR A 441 -16.79 5.04 -6.04
C TYR A 441 -16.89 3.50 -6.06
N THR A 442 -17.85 2.93 -5.35
CA THR A 442 -18.05 1.47 -5.32
C THR A 442 -18.38 0.95 -6.71
N ASP A 443 -19.30 1.58 -7.42
CA ASP A 443 -19.77 1.13 -8.73
C ASP A 443 -18.74 1.31 -9.85
N ARG A 444 -17.98 2.42 -9.83
CA ARG A 444 -17.12 2.84 -10.94
C ARG A 444 -15.63 2.57 -10.73
N VAL A 445 -15.24 2.20 -9.51
CA VAL A 445 -13.84 1.89 -9.18
C VAL A 445 -13.69 0.48 -8.62
N LEU A 446 -14.46 0.12 -7.58
CA LEU A 446 -14.32 -1.15 -6.88
C LEU A 446 -14.92 -2.34 -7.66
N VAL A 447 -16.17 -2.20 -8.11
CA VAL A 447 -16.89 -3.26 -8.84
C VAL A 447 -16.21 -3.65 -10.15
N PRO A 448 -15.71 -2.71 -10.99
CA PRO A 448 -14.95 -3.10 -12.19
C PRO A 448 -13.71 -3.94 -11.92
N MET A 449 -12.99 -3.70 -10.82
CA MET A 449 -11.82 -4.51 -10.43
C MET A 449 -12.22 -5.92 -10.00
N LEU A 450 -13.35 -6.06 -9.27
CA LEU A 450 -13.91 -7.37 -8.93
C LEU A 450 -14.38 -8.12 -10.18
N ARG A 451 -15.00 -7.41 -11.13
CA ARG A 451 -15.44 -8.01 -12.39
C ARG A 451 -14.27 -8.47 -13.25
N LEU A 452 -13.19 -7.65 -13.33
CA LEU A 452 -11.97 -8.04 -14.03
C LEU A 452 -11.40 -9.35 -13.46
N TYR A 453 -11.33 -9.46 -12.14
CA TYR A 453 -10.89 -10.69 -11.48
C TYR A 453 -11.82 -11.87 -11.80
N ALA A 454 -13.13 -11.67 -11.69
CA ALA A 454 -14.12 -12.70 -11.98
C ALA A 454 -14.04 -13.23 -13.44
N GLU A 455 -13.77 -12.34 -14.40
CA GLU A 455 -13.67 -12.68 -15.81
C GLU A 455 -12.33 -13.34 -16.19
N THR A 456 -11.23 -12.84 -15.62
CA THR A 456 -9.88 -13.11 -16.11
C THR A 456 -8.98 -13.89 -15.14
N GLY A 457 -9.36 -14.02 -13.88
CA GLY A 457 -8.50 -14.54 -12.82
C GLY A 457 -7.34 -13.60 -12.44
N ILE A 458 -7.27 -12.39 -13.03
CA ILE A 458 -6.20 -11.43 -12.74
C ILE A 458 -6.56 -10.65 -11.47
N GLY A 459 -5.82 -10.90 -10.41
CA GLY A 459 -5.88 -10.14 -9.15
C GLY A 459 -4.95 -8.92 -9.21
N LEU A 460 -5.51 -7.75 -8.93
CA LEU A 460 -4.79 -6.47 -8.96
C LEU A 460 -4.25 -6.11 -7.56
N GLU A 461 -2.99 -5.76 -7.45
CA GLU A 461 -2.44 -5.11 -6.25
C GLU A 461 -2.93 -3.65 -6.17
N ALA A 462 -4.25 -3.49 -6.19
CA ALA A 462 -4.91 -2.19 -6.26
C ALA A 462 -5.07 -1.55 -4.86
N HIS A 463 -3.97 -1.39 -4.15
CA HIS A 463 -3.96 -0.54 -2.95
C HIS A 463 -4.10 0.95 -3.32
N GLN A 464 -4.29 1.81 -2.34
CA GLN A 464 -4.55 3.24 -2.52
C GLN A 464 -3.59 3.95 -3.50
N GLN A 465 -2.30 3.58 -3.51
CA GLN A 465 -1.28 4.20 -4.38
C GLN A 465 -1.43 3.77 -5.85
N ASN A 466 -1.89 2.55 -6.10
CA ASN A 466 -2.06 1.99 -7.43
C ASN A 466 -3.47 2.25 -8.01
N THR A 467 -4.34 2.88 -7.26
CA THR A 467 -5.69 3.25 -7.68
C THR A 467 -5.79 4.73 -7.97
N LEU A 468 -6.26 5.07 -9.16
CA LEU A 468 -6.56 6.42 -9.58
C LEU A 468 -8.07 6.57 -9.71
N VAL A 469 -8.63 7.60 -9.07
CA VAL A 469 -10.05 7.95 -9.19
C VAL A 469 -10.20 9.06 -10.22
N ARG A 470 -11.06 8.86 -11.23
CA ARG A 470 -11.40 9.87 -12.22
C ARG A 470 -12.55 10.71 -11.70
N LEU A 471 -12.39 12.03 -11.78
CA LEU A 471 -13.34 13.01 -11.25
C LEU A 471 -13.79 13.96 -12.35
N ASP A 472 -15.08 14.28 -12.34
CA ASP A 472 -15.58 15.40 -13.13
C ASP A 472 -15.12 16.76 -12.54
N PRO A 473 -15.36 17.89 -13.24
CA PRO A 473 -15.03 19.22 -12.72
C PRO A 473 -15.70 19.55 -11.38
N ALA A 474 -16.83 18.93 -11.04
CA ALA A 474 -17.52 19.11 -9.76
C ALA A 474 -16.93 18.23 -8.63
N GLY A 475 -16.04 17.28 -8.94
CA GLY A 475 -15.42 16.35 -8.00
C GLY A 475 -16.19 15.04 -7.78
N ARG A 476 -17.19 14.72 -8.64
CA ARG A 476 -17.90 13.44 -8.61
C ARG A 476 -17.08 12.37 -9.27
N VAL A 477 -17.22 11.15 -8.79
CA VAL A 477 -16.54 9.98 -9.38
C VAL A 477 -17.19 9.64 -10.71
N VAL A 478 -16.39 9.66 -11.79
CA VAL A 478 -16.82 9.31 -13.15
C VAL A 478 -16.12 8.06 -13.67
N GLY A 479 -15.18 7.50 -12.91
CA GLY A 479 -14.49 6.27 -13.27
C GLY A 479 -13.27 6.00 -12.40
N GLY A 480 -12.55 4.93 -12.74
CA GLY A 480 -11.35 4.50 -12.05
C GLY A 480 -10.26 4.02 -13.00
N ARG A 481 -9.02 3.98 -12.47
CA ARG A 481 -7.90 3.33 -13.15
C ARG A 481 -7.07 2.56 -12.16
N TYR A 482 -6.58 1.42 -12.60
CA TYR A 482 -5.49 0.72 -11.94
C TYR A 482 -4.19 1.00 -12.67
N ARG A 483 -3.08 1.08 -11.94
CA ARG A 483 -1.72 1.13 -12.48
C ARG A 483 -0.81 0.18 -11.71
N ASP A 484 0.29 -0.17 -12.28
CA ASP A 484 1.36 -1.03 -11.82
C ASP A 484 1.28 -2.46 -12.32
N ASN A 485 1.80 -2.64 -13.55
CA ASN A 485 1.82 -3.94 -14.22
C ASN A 485 2.83 -4.95 -13.64
N GLN A 486 3.52 -4.64 -12.53
CA GLN A 486 4.33 -5.60 -11.78
C GLN A 486 3.56 -6.28 -10.64
N GLY A 487 2.47 -5.65 -10.16
CA GLY A 487 1.61 -6.11 -9.07
C GLY A 487 0.39 -6.89 -9.54
N TYR A 488 0.58 -7.89 -10.41
CA TYR A 488 -0.49 -8.80 -10.82
C TYR A 488 -0.30 -10.18 -10.24
N TYR A 489 -1.39 -10.74 -9.73
CA TYR A 489 -1.52 -12.16 -9.39
C TYR A 489 -2.41 -12.82 -10.44
N LEU A 490 -2.12 -14.07 -10.78
CA LEU A 490 -2.99 -14.88 -11.62
C LEU A 490 -3.50 -16.07 -10.81
N ALA A 491 -4.81 -16.22 -10.74
CA ALA A 491 -5.44 -17.39 -10.16
C ALA A 491 -5.03 -18.63 -10.97
N SER A 492 -4.52 -19.66 -10.30
CA SER A 492 -3.99 -20.87 -10.95
C SER A 492 -5.00 -21.57 -11.86
N SER A 493 -6.30 -21.48 -11.53
CA SER A 493 -7.41 -21.99 -12.35
C SER A 493 -7.50 -21.34 -13.75
N HIS A 494 -6.99 -20.12 -13.92
CA HIS A 494 -7.03 -19.36 -15.19
C HIS A 494 -5.74 -19.48 -16.02
N LEU A 495 -4.67 -20.06 -15.48
CA LEU A 495 -3.38 -20.18 -16.17
C LEU A 495 -3.49 -20.83 -17.55
N PRO A 496 -4.20 -21.97 -17.73
CA PRO A 496 -4.31 -22.60 -19.06
C PRO A 496 -4.92 -21.66 -20.11
N ALA A 497 -5.95 -20.88 -19.75
CA ALA A 497 -6.60 -19.94 -20.66
C ALA A 497 -5.68 -18.76 -21.03
N VAL A 498 -4.84 -18.29 -20.10
CA VAL A 498 -3.86 -17.23 -20.34
C VAL A 498 -2.76 -17.72 -21.30
N LEU A 499 -2.21 -18.93 -21.07
CA LEU A 499 -1.17 -19.51 -21.92
C LEU A 499 -1.69 -19.76 -23.35
N ASP A 500 -2.90 -20.28 -23.48
CA ASP A 500 -3.56 -20.49 -24.79
C ASP A 500 -3.78 -19.14 -25.49
N ARG A 501 -4.28 -18.14 -24.77
CA ARG A 501 -4.57 -16.81 -25.33
C ARG A 501 -3.33 -16.09 -25.84
N LEU A 502 -2.21 -16.22 -25.14
CA LEU A 502 -0.93 -15.62 -25.52
C LEU A 502 -0.12 -16.48 -26.48
N GLY A 503 -0.45 -17.76 -26.62
CA GLY A 503 0.32 -18.72 -27.43
C GLY A 503 1.72 -18.99 -26.90
N VAL A 504 1.89 -18.95 -25.55
CA VAL A 504 3.17 -19.16 -24.87
C VAL A 504 3.14 -20.39 -23.97
N ALA A 505 4.32 -20.96 -23.67
CA ALA A 505 4.45 -22.11 -22.79
C ALA A 505 4.46 -21.73 -21.30
N GLU A 506 4.91 -20.51 -21.00
CA GLU A 506 5.04 -19.99 -19.63
C GLU A 506 4.60 -18.53 -19.58
N SER A 507 4.08 -18.09 -18.44
CA SER A 507 3.67 -16.72 -18.17
C SER A 507 4.65 -16.05 -17.18
N THR A 508 4.84 -14.74 -17.32
CA THR A 508 5.57 -13.92 -16.37
C THR A 508 4.71 -13.46 -15.18
N LEU A 509 3.39 -13.71 -15.22
CA LEU A 509 2.47 -13.39 -14.13
C LEU A 509 2.79 -14.20 -12.88
N ALA A 510 2.49 -13.63 -11.73
CA ALA A 510 2.63 -14.29 -10.44
C ALA A 510 1.45 -15.26 -10.23
N VAL A 511 1.63 -16.52 -10.67
CA VAL A 511 0.59 -17.57 -10.55
C VAL A 511 0.57 -18.09 -9.11
N VAL A 512 -0.58 -18.04 -8.48
CA VAL A 512 -0.82 -18.53 -7.11
C VAL A 512 -2.21 -19.18 -7.01
N ASP A 513 -2.45 -19.93 -5.93
CA ASP A 513 -3.77 -20.51 -5.70
C ASP A 513 -4.85 -19.43 -5.62
N ASP A 514 -6.04 -19.74 -6.11
CA ASP A 514 -7.20 -18.83 -6.17
C ASP A 514 -7.53 -18.23 -4.78
N ALA A 515 -7.42 -19.04 -3.72
CA ALA A 515 -7.63 -18.57 -2.34
C ALA A 515 -6.61 -17.50 -1.93
N VAL A 516 -5.36 -17.61 -2.37
CA VAL A 516 -4.32 -16.60 -2.12
C VAL A 516 -4.65 -15.30 -2.85
N VAL A 517 -5.14 -15.38 -4.09
CA VAL A 517 -5.61 -14.18 -4.81
C VAL A 517 -6.77 -13.52 -4.08
N ASP A 518 -7.76 -14.30 -3.62
CA ASP A 518 -8.90 -13.80 -2.84
C ASP A 518 -8.46 -13.03 -1.59
N ASP A 519 -7.50 -13.57 -0.84
CA ASP A 519 -6.98 -12.94 0.37
C ASP A 519 -6.20 -11.66 0.05
N ARG A 520 -5.39 -11.65 -1.02
CA ARG A 520 -4.70 -10.46 -1.52
C ARG A 520 -5.68 -9.37 -1.95
N LEU A 521 -6.71 -9.71 -2.72
CA LEU A 521 -7.75 -8.77 -3.15
C LEU A 521 -8.56 -8.25 -1.96
N THR A 522 -8.89 -9.09 -0.99
CA THR A 522 -9.56 -8.67 0.24
C THR A 522 -8.74 -7.61 0.98
N TYR A 523 -7.42 -7.80 1.06
CA TYR A 523 -6.57 -6.80 1.68
C TYR A 523 -6.45 -5.53 0.82
N TYR A 524 -6.08 -5.65 -0.44
CA TYR A 524 -5.78 -4.49 -1.27
C TYR A 524 -7.04 -3.68 -1.63
N LEU A 525 -8.08 -4.34 -2.16
CA LEU A 525 -9.29 -3.66 -2.62
C LEU A 525 -10.19 -3.21 -1.47
N LEU A 526 -10.46 -4.09 -0.50
CA LEU A 526 -11.38 -3.74 0.57
C LEU A 526 -10.66 -3.01 1.70
N ARG A 527 -9.69 -3.66 2.38
CA ARG A 527 -9.13 -3.13 3.62
C ARG A 527 -8.21 -1.94 3.43
N ASN A 528 -7.35 -1.97 2.42
CA ASN A 528 -6.41 -0.88 2.18
C ASN A 528 -7.05 0.29 1.41
N GLN A 529 -7.85 -0.02 0.38
CA GLN A 529 -8.41 0.97 -0.53
C GLN A 529 -9.80 1.47 -0.09
N ALA A 530 -10.82 0.60 -0.12
CA ALA A 530 -12.21 1.01 0.06
C ALA A 530 -12.50 1.50 1.49
N LEU A 531 -12.02 0.78 2.51
CA LEU A 531 -12.17 1.21 3.90
C LEU A 531 -11.40 2.50 4.22
N ALA A 532 -10.34 2.82 3.47
CA ALA A 532 -9.65 4.10 3.64
C ALA A 532 -10.48 5.30 3.20
N VAL A 533 -11.29 5.16 2.15
CA VAL A 533 -12.24 6.19 1.72
C VAL A 533 -13.24 6.47 2.83
N ILE A 534 -13.85 5.42 3.37
CA ILE A 534 -14.87 5.52 4.43
C ILE A 534 -14.25 6.10 5.70
N GLY A 535 -13.11 5.56 6.15
CA GLY A 535 -12.41 6.01 7.35
C GLY A 535 -11.95 7.47 7.26
N CYS A 536 -11.49 7.93 6.10
CA CYS A 536 -11.14 9.32 5.86
C CYS A 536 -12.34 10.24 6.08
N LEU A 537 -13.50 9.91 5.49
CA LEU A 537 -14.73 10.71 5.63
C LEU A 537 -15.26 10.70 7.06
N GLY A 538 -15.19 9.56 7.75
CA GLY A 538 -15.58 9.43 9.15
C GLY A 538 -14.72 10.25 10.09
N VAL A 539 -13.39 10.10 10.01
CA VAL A 539 -12.43 10.85 10.84
C VAL A 539 -12.54 12.35 10.66
N GLU A 540 -12.87 12.81 9.46
CA GLU A 540 -13.08 14.24 9.19
C GLU A 540 -14.48 14.74 9.56
N GLY A 541 -15.36 13.86 10.10
CA GLY A 541 -16.72 14.19 10.55
C GLY A 541 -17.67 14.58 9.42
N LEU A 542 -17.45 14.03 8.22
CA LEU A 542 -18.24 14.32 7.03
C LEU A 542 -19.42 13.36 6.85
N ALA A 543 -19.34 12.15 7.40
CA ALA A 543 -20.41 11.16 7.44
C ALA A 543 -20.17 10.14 8.57
N ASP A 544 -21.18 9.39 8.94
CA ASP A 544 -21.02 8.22 9.81
C ASP A 544 -20.43 7.06 9.00
N GLU A 545 -19.37 6.42 9.50
CA GLU A 545 -18.72 5.30 8.79
C GLU A 545 -19.68 4.10 8.62
N ARG A 546 -20.58 3.83 9.58
CA ARG A 546 -21.53 2.72 9.51
C ARG A 546 -22.54 2.94 8.39
N ASP A 547 -23.00 4.18 8.21
CA ASP A 547 -23.90 4.53 7.11
C ASP A 547 -23.19 4.32 5.76
N LEU A 548 -21.95 4.76 5.64
CA LEU A 548 -21.16 4.59 4.42
C LEU A 548 -20.81 3.12 4.13
N LEU A 549 -20.52 2.32 5.17
CA LEU A 549 -20.36 0.86 5.06
C LEU A 549 -21.65 0.21 4.56
N GLY A 550 -22.80 0.65 5.05
CA GLY A 550 -24.12 0.20 4.59
C GLY A 550 -24.38 0.54 3.11
N VAL A 551 -23.97 1.74 2.66
CA VAL A 551 -24.04 2.13 1.25
C VAL A 551 -23.16 1.21 0.40
N MET A 552 -21.91 1.03 0.77
CA MET A 552 -20.97 0.14 0.04
C MET A 552 -21.49 -1.29 -0.03
N ALA A 553 -21.97 -1.86 1.09
CA ALA A 553 -22.54 -3.19 1.13
C ALA A 553 -23.74 -3.33 0.18
N SER A 554 -24.65 -2.35 0.15
CA SER A 554 -25.81 -2.35 -0.75
C SER A 554 -25.40 -2.27 -2.23
N ARG A 555 -24.35 -1.52 -2.59
CA ARG A 555 -23.84 -1.47 -3.97
C ARG A 555 -23.18 -2.78 -4.37
N LEU A 556 -22.40 -3.40 -3.48
CA LEU A 556 -21.83 -4.73 -3.71
C LEU A 556 -22.91 -5.80 -3.88
N GLU A 557 -23.96 -5.79 -3.07
CA GLU A 557 -25.11 -6.69 -3.23
C GLU A 557 -25.79 -6.53 -4.59
N ALA A 558 -25.99 -5.28 -5.02
CA ALA A 558 -26.57 -4.99 -6.33
C ALA A 558 -25.67 -5.46 -7.50
N ALA A 559 -24.36 -5.55 -7.31
CA ALA A 559 -23.41 -6.00 -8.31
C ALA A 559 -23.30 -7.53 -8.42
N LEU A 560 -23.76 -8.32 -7.41
CA LEU A 560 -23.59 -9.78 -7.40
C LEU A 560 -24.07 -10.49 -8.68
N PRO A 561 -25.25 -10.19 -9.25
CA PRO A 561 -25.69 -10.87 -10.48
C PRO A 561 -24.72 -10.64 -11.65
N ALA A 562 -24.27 -9.40 -11.85
CA ALA A 562 -23.34 -9.07 -12.92
C ALA A 562 -21.94 -9.69 -12.72
N LEU A 563 -21.50 -9.85 -11.47
CA LEU A 563 -20.26 -10.55 -11.14
C LEU A 563 -20.39 -12.06 -11.38
N ALA A 564 -21.52 -12.68 -11.03
CA ALA A 564 -21.77 -14.09 -11.29
C ALA A 564 -21.79 -14.42 -12.79
N GLU A 565 -22.24 -13.48 -13.63
CA GLU A 565 -22.21 -13.63 -15.09
C GLU A 565 -20.81 -13.47 -15.71
N ALA A 566 -19.87 -12.86 -14.98
CA ALA A 566 -18.53 -12.57 -15.50
C ALA A 566 -17.62 -13.80 -15.55
N GLY A 567 -17.88 -14.82 -14.73
CA GLY A 567 -17.10 -16.07 -14.71
C GLY A 567 -17.62 -17.09 -13.71
N PRO A 568 -17.12 -18.31 -13.73
CA PRO A 568 -17.45 -19.31 -12.72
C PRO A 568 -17.17 -18.77 -11.31
N ASP A 569 -18.16 -18.85 -10.42
CA ASP A 569 -18.06 -18.30 -9.07
C ASP A 569 -17.62 -16.83 -8.98
N GLY A 570 -17.91 -16.03 -10.03
CA GLY A 570 -17.42 -14.66 -10.17
C GLY A 570 -17.89 -13.72 -9.04
N ASP A 571 -18.99 -14.03 -8.37
CA ASP A 571 -19.49 -13.27 -7.19
C ASP A 571 -18.96 -13.80 -5.84
N ARG A 572 -18.15 -14.87 -5.83
CA ARG A 572 -17.65 -15.54 -4.61
C ARG A 572 -16.97 -14.56 -3.65
N LEU A 573 -16.04 -13.76 -4.16
CA LEU A 573 -15.26 -12.83 -3.34
C LEU A 573 -16.17 -11.73 -2.74
N ALA A 574 -17.06 -11.15 -3.54
CA ALA A 574 -18.00 -10.14 -3.07
C ALA A 574 -18.98 -10.72 -2.04
N ARG A 575 -19.48 -11.95 -2.23
CA ARG A 575 -20.29 -12.66 -1.22
C ARG A 575 -19.53 -12.88 0.07
N ARG A 576 -18.26 -13.32 0.00
CA ARG A 576 -17.40 -13.47 1.18
C ARG A 576 -17.30 -12.16 1.97
N TRP A 577 -17.09 -11.02 1.29
CA TRP A 577 -17.04 -9.72 1.95
C TRP A 577 -18.36 -9.33 2.62
N LEU A 578 -19.49 -9.71 2.01
CA LEU A 578 -20.81 -9.39 2.55
C LEU A 578 -21.26 -10.30 3.70
N THR A 579 -20.71 -11.52 3.81
CA THR A 579 -21.25 -12.55 4.72
C THR A 579 -20.30 -13.04 5.79
N ALA A 580 -18.97 -13.02 5.55
CA ALA A 580 -18.00 -13.52 6.53
C ALA A 580 -17.89 -12.58 7.74
N ASP A 581 -17.78 -13.13 8.94
CA ASP A 581 -17.57 -12.37 10.18
C ASP A 581 -16.13 -11.86 10.30
N LEU A 582 -15.18 -12.67 9.82
CA LEU A 582 -13.75 -12.36 9.79
C LEU A 582 -13.26 -12.34 8.34
N LEU A 583 -12.32 -11.47 8.06
CA LEU A 583 -11.67 -11.35 6.75
C LEU A 583 -10.15 -11.24 6.92
N PRO A 584 -9.37 -11.79 5.97
CA PRO A 584 -7.92 -11.71 6.00
C PRO A 584 -7.44 -10.26 5.96
N CYS A 585 -6.40 -10.00 6.75
CA CYS A 585 -5.77 -8.70 6.85
C CYS A 585 -4.25 -8.87 6.96
N LYS A 586 -3.51 -8.06 6.24
CA LYS A 586 -2.04 -8.04 6.32
C LYS A 586 -1.60 -7.33 7.60
N ALA A 587 -0.69 -7.99 8.34
CA ALA A 587 -0.06 -7.47 9.54
C ALA A 587 1.23 -6.72 9.19
N ASN A 588 1.22 -5.40 9.17
CA ASN A 588 2.39 -4.62 8.77
C ASN A 588 3.47 -4.54 9.88
N LEU A 589 3.07 -4.50 11.15
CA LEU A 589 3.99 -4.51 12.29
C LEU A 589 4.64 -5.89 12.44
N LEU A 590 3.84 -6.97 12.45
CA LEU A 590 4.35 -8.34 12.59
C LEU A 590 5.21 -8.75 11.40
N THR A 591 4.85 -8.39 10.16
CA THR A 591 5.68 -8.64 8.96
C THR A 591 7.06 -7.99 9.10
N ARG A 592 7.13 -6.76 9.65
CA ARG A 592 8.41 -6.08 9.90
C ARG A 592 9.25 -6.77 10.98
N LEU A 593 8.62 -7.18 12.06
CA LEU A 593 9.30 -7.88 13.16
C LEU A 593 9.74 -9.30 12.78
N ALA A 594 9.04 -9.93 11.83
CA ALA A 594 9.48 -11.19 11.23
C ALA A 594 10.66 -11.03 10.25
N GLY A 595 11.12 -9.81 9.99
CA GLY A 595 12.26 -9.55 9.08
C GLY A 595 11.97 -9.87 7.61
N ILE A 596 10.71 -10.03 7.22
CA ILE A 596 10.31 -10.45 5.86
C ILE A 596 10.59 -9.31 4.87
N ASP A 597 11.35 -9.62 3.81
CA ASP A 597 11.45 -8.78 2.61
C ASP A 597 10.37 -9.20 1.62
N GLU A 598 9.39 -8.32 1.40
CA GLU A 598 8.18 -8.61 0.62
C GLU A 598 8.45 -8.86 -0.88
N VAL A 599 9.63 -8.50 -1.39
CA VAL A 599 10.00 -8.75 -2.80
C VAL A 599 10.81 -10.04 -2.95
N LEU A 600 11.64 -10.37 -1.95
CA LEU A 600 12.53 -11.52 -2.02
C LEU A 600 11.90 -12.81 -1.48
N ALA A 601 10.90 -12.70 -0.60
CA ALA A 601 10.21 -13.85 -0.05
C ALA A 601 9.34 -14.56 -1.10
N PRO A 602 9.16 -15.90 -1.00
CA PRO A 602 8.19 -16.62 -1.81
C PRO A 602 6.79 -15.98 -1.76
N LEU A 603 6.03 -16.05 -2.86
CA LEU A 603 4.76 -15.33 -3.02
C LEU A 603 3.74 -15.58 -1.90
N ASP A 604 3.69 -16.79 -1.36
CA ASP A 604 2.84 -17.21 -0.26
C ASP A 604 3.33 -16.74 1.12
N ALA A 605 4.63 -16.45 1.26
CA ALA A 605 5.30 -16.06 2.50
C ALA A 605 5.70 -14.57 2.56
N GLN A 606 5.28 -13.75 1.60
CA GLN A 606 5.66 -12.32 1.51
C GLN A 606 5.19 -11.46 2.68
N SER A 607 4.18 -11.89 3.44
CA SER A 607 3.61 -11.10 4.54
C SER A 607 2.89 -11.99 5.55
N VAL A 608 2.87 -11.57 6.79
CA VAL A 608 2.04 -12.17 7.83
C VAL A 608 0.58 -11.73 7.62
N TYR A 609 -0.35 -12.69 7.53
CA TYR A 609 -1.79 -12.47 7.48
C TYR A 609 -2.45 -12.95 8.76
N PHE A 610 -3.53 -12.31 9.15
CA PHE A 610 -4.39 -12.67 10.27
C PHE A 610 -5.85 -12.37 9.93
N ASP A 611 -6.77 -13.01 10.65
CA ASP A 611 -8.19 -12.75 10.50
C ASP A 611 -8.64 -11.60 11.39
N ALA A 612 -9.26 -10.59 10.79
CA ALA A 612 -9.76 -9.41 11.49
C ALA A 612 -11.29 -9.25 11.29
N PRO A 613 -12.01 -8.66 12.26
CA PRO A 613 -13.42 -8.37 12.12
C PRO A 613 -13.78 -7.68 10.81
N ASN A 614 -14.92 -8.03 10.24
CA ASN A 614 -15.40 -7.49 8.98
C ASN A 614 -16.27 -6.24 9.19
N PRO A 615 -15.82 -5.03 8.85
CA PRO A 615 -16.57 -3.81 9.09
C PRO A 615 -17.89 -3.73 8.28
N LEU A 616 -17.98 -4.39 7.11
CA LEU A 616 -19.20 -4.39 6.30
C LEU A 616 -20.38 -5.03 7.03
N ARG A 617 -20.12 -5.95 7.97
CA ARG A 617 -21.17 -6.55 8.82
C ARG A 617 -21.75 -5.56 9.82
N GLU A 618 -20.93 -4.68 10.38
CA GLU A 618 -21.38 -3.63 11.31
C GLU A 618 -22.35 -2.64 10.65
N GLY A 619 -22.10 -2.25 9.40
CA GLY A 619 -22.99 -1.36 8.64
C GLY A 619 -24.36 -1.98 8.30
N ARG A 620 -24.50 -3.32 8.33
CA ARG A 620 -25.78 -4.03 8.09
C ARG A 620 -26.64 -4.19 9.34
N CYS A 621 -26.04 -4.26 10.52
CA CYS A 621 -26.78 -4.39 11.79
C CYS A 621 -27.38 -3.06 12.25
N ALA A 622 -27.04 -1.94 11.64
CA ALA A 622 -27.54 -0.60 11.97
C ALA A 622 -28.86 -0.23 11.22
N ARG A 623 -29.37 -1.12 10.35
CA ARG A 623 -30.66 -0.96 9.65
C ARG A 623 -31.73 -1.89 10.29
#